data_f8abe128f5ff04faefb8eacc5e0efe54
#
_entry.id   f8abe128f5ff04faefb8eacc5e0efe54
#
_cell.length_a   1.000
_cell.length_b   1.000
_cell.length_c   1.000
_cell.angle_alpha   90.00
_cell.angle_beta   90.00
_cell.angle_gamma   90.00
#
_symmetry.space_group_name_H-M   'P 1'
#
loop_
_entity.id
_entity.type
_entity.pdbx_description
1 polymer ?
#
loop_
_entity_poly.entity_id
_entity_poly.type
_entity_poly.pdbx_seq_one_letter_code
_entity_poly.pdbx_strand_id
1 'polypeptide(L)'
;MNIYVGNLDYKVNENDLDGIFKEYGTVSSSKIIIDKFNGRSKGFGFVTMENHDEATKAIQELNGATFENREIVVNEARPKKEY
;
A
#
# COMPACT_ATOMS: atom_id res chain seq x y z
N MET A 1 -1.28 12.06 1.23
CA MET A 1 -0.15 11.40 0.56
C MET A 1 -0.60 10.04 0.04
N ASN A 2 -0.29 9.75 -1.20
CA ASN A 2 -0.51 8.43 -1.77
C ASN A 2 0.72 7.57 -1.58
N ILE A 3 0.51 6.32 -1.20
CA ILE A 3 1.59 5.39 -0.86
C ILE A 3 1.48 4.17 -1.76
N TYR A 4 2.58 3.82 -2.44
CA TYR A 4 2.68 2.60 -3.22
C TYR A 4 3.13 1.46 -2.31
N VAL A 5 2.46 0.32 -2.42
CA VAL A 5 2.80 -0.89 -1.66
C VAL A 5 2.93 -2.04 -2.65
N GLY A 6 4.11 -2.61 -2.75
CA GLY A 6 4.40 -3.67 -3.72
C GLY A 6 4.91 -4.95 -3.09
N ASN A 7 5.13 -5.94 -3.93
CA ASN A 7 5.56 -7.28 -3.55
C ASN A 7 4.62 -7.93 -2.53
N LEU A 8 3.33 -7.67 -2.67
CA LEU A 8 2.31 -8.24 -1.81
C LEU A 8 1.98 -9.68 -2.24
N ASP A 9 1.70 -10.53 -1.25
CA ASP A 9 1.11 -11.83 -1.53
C ASP A 9 -0.25 -11.64 -2.19
N TYR A 10 -0.60 -12.49 -3.14
CA TYR A 10 -1.86 -12.40 -3.87
C TYR A 10 -3.10 -12.55 -2.97
N LYS A 11 -2.93 -13.10 -1.77
CA LYS A 11 -4.00 -13.25 -0.79
C LYS A 11 -4.31 -11.97 -0.04
N VAL A 12 -3.42 -10.99 -0.10
CA VAL A 12 -3.61 -9.72 0.61
C VAL A 12 -4.75 -8.96 -0.04
N ASN A 13 -5.76 -8.60 0.74
CA ASN A 13 -6.89 -7.82 0.28
C ASN A 13 -6.82 -6.39 0.82
N GLU A 14 -7.80 -5.58 0.45
CA GLU A 14 -7.83 -4.17 0.84
C GLU A 14 -7.94 -3.99 2.35
N ASN A 15 -8.69 -4.87 3.02
CA ASN A 15 -8.82 -4.81 4.47
C ASN A 15 -7.49 -5.11 5.16
N ASP A 16 -6.73 -6.06 4.66
CA ASP A 16 -5.42 -6.38 5.18
C ASP A 16 -4.47 -5.21 5.04
N LEU A 17 -4.47 -4.59 3.87
CA LEU A 17 -3.63 -3.44 3.58
C LEU A 17 -4.00 -2.25 4.46
N ASP A 18 -5.28 -1.96 4.58
CA ASP A 18 -5.80 -0.92 5.44
C ASP A 18 -5.35 -1.11 6.90
N GLY A 19 -5.47 -2.35 7.40
CA GLY A 19 -5.10 -2.69 8.77
C GLY A 19 -3.62 -2.45 9.09
N ILE A 20 -2.75 -2.74 8.14
CA ILE A 20 -1.31 -2.52 8.31
C ILE A 20 -1.03 -1.03 8.51
N PHE A 21 -1.64 -0.19 7.70
CA PHE A 21 -1.37 1.25 7.72
C PHE A 21 -2.11 1.98 8.84
N LYS A 22 -3.24 1.45 9.30
CA LYS A 22 -4.00 2.04 10.41
C LYS A 22 -3.20 2.12 11.71
N GLU A 23 -2.22 1.26 11.88
CA GLU A 23 -1.37 1.30 13.06
C GLU A 23 -0.53 2.57 13.13
N TYR A 24 -0.36 3.25 12.01
CA TYR A 24 0.46 4.46 11.91
C TYR A 24 -0.36 5.74 11.85
N GLY A 25 -1.65 5.63 11.60
CA GLY A 25 -2.51 6.80 11.52
C GLY A 25 -3.80 6.55 10.76
N THR A 26 -4.48 7.64 10.42
CA THR A 26 -5.75 7.57 9.71
C THR A 26 -5.53 7.25 8.23
N VAL A 27 -6.22 6.22 7.74
CA VAL A 27 -6.18 5.81 6.34
C VAL A 27 -7.46 6.27 5.64
N SER A 28 -7.33 7.07 4.59
CA SER A 28 -8.47 7.56 3.82
C SER A 28 -8.98 6.52 2.85
N SER A 29 -8.08 5.79 2.20
CA SER A 29 -8.46 4.74 1.27
C SER A 29 -7.34 3.73 1.10
N SER A 30 -7.73 2.52 0.72
CA SER A 30 -6.79 1.43 0.41
C SER A 30 -7.32 0.71 -0.82
N LYS A 31 -6.43 0.43 -1.76
CA LYS A 31 -6.81 -0.21 -3.02
C LYS A 31 -5.76 -1.21 -3.45
N ILE A 32 -6.21 -2.43 -3.78
CA ILE A 32 -5.37 -3.46 -4.40
C ILE A 32 -5.64 -3.43 -5.90
N ILE A 33 -4.59 -3.43 -6.69
CA ILE A 33 -4.72 -3.44 -8.14
C ILE A 33 -4.96 -4.87 -8.60
N ILE A 34 -5.99 -5.05 -9.39
CA ILE A 34 -6.47 -6.36 -9.83
C ILE A 34 -6.30 -6.47 -11.34
N ASP A 35 -5.85 -7.65 -11.78
CA ASP A 35 -5.74 -7.96 -13.20
C ASP A 35 -7.15 -8.12 -13.79
N LYS A 36 -7.44 -7.39 -14.85
CA LYS A 36 -8.75 -7.40 -15.47
C LYS A 36 -9.11 -8.71 -16.15
N PHE A 37 -8.12 -9.49 -16.55
CA PHE A 37 -8.35 -10.72 -17.30
C PHE A 37 -8.68 -11.91 -16.40
N ASN A 38 -8.05 -12.01 -15.23
CA ASN A 38 -8.25 -13.15 -14.36
C ASN A 38 -8.82 -12.81 -12.98
N GLY A 39 -9.01 -11.52 -12.69
CA GLY A 39 -9.58 -11.07 -11.42
C GLY A 39 -8.66 -11.24 -10.21
N ARG A 40 -7.38 -11.52 -10.44
CA ARG A 40 -6.42 -11.74 -9.37
C ARG A 40 -5.63 -10.48 -9.06
N SER A 41 -5.19 -10.36 -7.81
CA SER A 41 -4.29 -9.29 -7.41
C SER A 41 -3.01 -9.32 -8.24
N LYS A 42 -2.55 -8.15 -8.65
CA LYS A 42 -1.24 -8.01 -9.31
C LYS A 42 -0.08 -7.98 -8.31
N GLY A 43 -0.36 -8.06 -7.01
CA GLY A 43 0.66 -8.06 -5.98
C GLY A 43 1.10 -6.66 -5.55
N PHE A 44 0.32 -5.63 -5.88
CA PHE A 44 0.59 -4.28 -5.41
C PHE A 44 -0.70 -3.48 -5.26
N GLY A 45 -0.59 -2.38 -4.53
CA GLY A 45 -1.73 -1.52 -4.31
C GLY A 45 -1.30 -0.14 -3.86
N PHE A 46 -2.28 0.66 -3.47
CA PHE A 46 -2.07 2.04 -3.04
C PHE A 46 -2.87 2.32 -1.78
N VAL A 47 -2.27 3.12 -0.90
CA VAL A 47 -2.93 3.58 0.33
C VAL A 47 -2.85 5.10 0.35
N THR A 48 -3.93 5.75 0.73
CA THR A 48 -3.95 7.20 0.90
C THR A 48 -4.05 7.54 2.38
N MET A 49 -3.11 8.33 2.87
CA MET A 49 -3.11 8.87 4.23
C MET A 49 -3.01 10.38 4.13
N GLU A 50 -3.95 11.08 4.78
CA GLU A 50 -4.02 12.54 4.71
C GLU A 50 -2.91 13.22 5.50
N ASN A 51 -2.52 12.64 6.64
CA ASN A 51 -1.48 13.21 7.49
C ASN A 51 -0.11 12.82 6.94
N HIS A 52 0.66 13.83 6.56
CA HIS A 52 1.98 13.64 5.95
C HIS A 52 2.96 12.94 6.90
N ASP A 53 2.98 13.33 8.17
CA ASP A 53 3.90 12.77 9.15
C ASP A 53 3.60 11.30 9.42
N GLU A 54 2.33 10.97 9.56
CA GLU A 54 1.90 9.58 9.75
C GLU A 54 2.24 8.72 8.54
N ALA A 55 2.00 9.25 7.34
CA ALA A 55 2.31 8.56 6.09
C ALA A 55 3.81 8.31 5.96
N THR A 56 4.62 9.31 6.25
CA THR A 56 6.08 9.19 6.18
C THR A 56 6.59 8.13 7.15
N LYS A 57 6.06 8.11 8.36
CA LYS A 57 6.43 7.11 9.35
C LYS A 57 6.04 5.71 8.90
N ALA A 58 4.84 5.57 8.34
CA ALA A 58 4.38 4.29 7.83
C ALA A 58 5.32 3.77 6.74
N ILE A 59 5.71 4.63 5.81
CA ILE A 59 6.65 4.26 4.75
C ILE A 59 7.97 3.78 5.34
N GLN A 60 8.54 4.53 6.28
CA GLN A 60 9.83 4.20 6.89
C GLN A 60 9.80 2.87 7.63
N GLU A 61 8.72 2.61 8.34
CA GLU A 61 8.61 1.40 9.15
C GLU A 61 8.20 0.17 8.34
N LEU A 62 7.40 0.34 7.30
CA LEU A 62 6.85 -0.77 6.54
C LEU A 62 7.68 -1.16 5.33
N ASN A 63 8.50 -0.26 4.79
CA ASN A 63 9.34 -0.61 3.66
C ASN A 63 10.36 -1.67 4.09
N GLY A 64 10.34 -2.83 3.45
CA GLY A 64 11.19 -3.96 3.80
C GLY A 64 10.65 -4.84 4.91
N ALA A 65 9.48 -4.51 5.47
CA ALA A 65 8.86 -5.36 6.49
C ALA A 65 8.32 -6.65 5.87
N THR A 66 8.30 -7.71 6.65
CA THR A 66 7.76 -8.99 6.20
C THR A 66 6.26 -9.05 6.51
N PHE A 67 5.46 -9.30 5.48
CA PHE A 67 4.02 -9.50 5.62
C PHE A 67 3.61 -10.68 4.74
N GLU A 68 2.91 -11.65 5.30
CA GLU A 68 2.50 -12.87 4.61
C GLU A 68 3.69 -13.57 3.93
N ASN A 69 4.80 -13.69 4.65
CA ASN A 69 6.04 -14.32 4.19
C ASN A 69 6.73 -13.62 3.01
N ARG A 70 6.40 -12.36 2.77
CA ARG A 70 7.02 -11.57 1.71
C ARG A 70 7.53 -10.25 2.26
N GLU A 71 8.69 -9.85 1.80
CA GLU A 71 9.23 -8.54 2.12
C GLU A 71 8.55 -7.51 1.22
N ILE A 72 7.72 -6.66 1.81
CA ILE A 72 6.95 -5.67 1.04
C ILE A 72 7.80 -4.44 0.72
N VAL A 73 7.44 -3.77 -0.37
CA VAL A 73 8.06 -2.52 -0.81
C VAL A 73 7.06 -1.40 -0.57
N VAL A 74 7.45 -0.38 0.18
CA VAL A 74 6.56 0.74 0.49
C VAL A 74 7.27 2.04 0.15
N ASN A 75 6.68 2.82 -0.73
CA ASN A 75 7.25 4.09 -1.18
C ASN A 75 6.14 5.11 -1.39
N GLU A 76 6.51 6.38 -1.38
CA GLU A 76 5.57 7.40 -1.76
C GLU A 76 5.20 7.26 -3.25
N ALA A 77 3.90 7.18 -3.54
CA ALA A 77 3.41 7.16 -4.91
C ALA A 77 3.21 8.59 -5.38
N ARG A 78 3.97 8.99 -6.38
CA ARG A 78 3.83 10.33 -6.94
C ARG A 78 2.66 10.37 -7.92
N PRO A 79 1.88 11.45 -7.93
CA PRO A 79 0.85 11.60 -8.95
C PRO A 79 1.47 11.56 -10.32
N LYS A 80 0.81 10.86 -11.24
CA LYS A 80 1.25 10.83 -12.61
C LYS A 80 1.15 12.23 -13.19
N LYS A 81 2.27 12.77 -13.66
CA LYS A 81 2.26 14.07 -14.29
C LYS A 81 1.63 13.95 -15.68
N GLU A 82 0.70 14.83 -15.94
CA GLU A 82 0.15 15.00 -17.27
C GLU A 82 0.87 16.16 -17.95
N TYR A 83 1.25 15.93 -19.17
CA TYR A 83 1.92 16.93 -19.98
C TYR A 83 1.03 17.33 -21.15
#